data_96cb293e3d4076aec88c76aba799af6f
#
_entry.id   96cb293e3d4076aec88c76aba799af6f
#
_cell.length_a   1.000
_cell.length_b   1.000
_cell.length_c   1.000
_cell.angle_alpha   90.00
_cell.angle_beta   90.00
_cell.angle_gamma   90.00
#
_symmetry.space_group_name_H-M   'P 1'
#
loop_
_entity.id
_entity.type
_entity.pdbx_description
1 polymer ?
#
loop_
_entity_poly.entity_id
_entity_poly.type
_entity_poly.pdbx_seq_one_letter_code
_entity_poly.pdbx_strand_id
1 'polypeptide(L)'
;IMTRDKFFETIDKKVGLENREQIEWAYALAKQFHREQMRDEGVRYFEHCRDVALVLIKYGPTNPDELIVGLLHDIYEDQFVPRGMIKQLFGNEVNEALKTLSHEKPFYKRHGKIVKTSESKKEYFDLIRQSSVLVRRVKLADRLHNVLTLEFCKPEKRIRKIKETREYVLPIARETDMRFFKAIKNRCDYWDRKDHGK
;
A
#
# COMPACT_ATOMS: atom_id res chain seq x y z
N ILE A 1 7.10 -0.20 -19.49
CA ILE A 1 7.71 -0.09 -18.15
C ILE A 1 7.68 1.38 -17.75
N MET A 2 7.19 1.69 -16.54
CA MET A 2 7.20 3.04 -15.99
C MET A 2 8.65 3.42 -15.62
N THR A 3 9.20 4.45 -16.28
CA THR A 3 10.52 4.99 -15.93
C THR A 3 10.40 5.97 -14.75
N ARG A 4 11.54 6.29 -14.10
CA ARG A 4 11.58 7.31 -13.04
C ARG A 4 11.09 8.67 -13.56
N ASP A 5 11.59 9.09 -14.71
CA ASP A 5 11.27 10.41 -15.28
C ASP A 5 9.78 10.54 -15.60
N LYS A 6 9.19 9.51 -16.22
CA LYS A 6 7.75 9.47 -16.52
C LYS A 6 6.89 9.44 -15.25
N PHE A 7 7.35 8.79 -14.18
CA PHE A 7 6.67 8.84 -12.88
C PHE A 7 6.65 10.27 -12.35
N PHE A 8 7.80 10.95 -12.29
CA PHE A 8 7.86 12.31 -11.77
C PHE A 8 7.17 13.32 -12.67
N GLU A 9 7.22 13.19 -13.97
CA GLU A 9 6.39 14.00 -14.88
C GLU A 9 4.89 13.89 -14.56
N THR A 10 4.44 12.70 -14.17
CA THR A 10 3.05 12.47 -13.77
C THR A 10 2.73 13.13 -12.41
N ILE A 11 3.66 13.03 -11.45
CA ILE A 11 3.55 13.66 -10.12
C ILE A 11 3.48 15.19 -10.26
N ASP A 12 4.44 15.79 -10.96
CA ASP A 12 4.56 17.24 -11.13
C ASP A 12 3.29 17.88 -11.70
N LYS A 13 2.64 17.19 -12.64
CA LYS A 13 1.35 17.62 -13.22
C LYS A 13 0.18 17.60 -12.24
N LYS A 14 0.31 16.87 -11.12
CA LYS A 14 -0.81 16.62 -10.19
C LYS A 14 -0.66 17.30 -8.83
N VAL A 15 0.55 17.38 -8.30
CA VAL A 15 0.80 17.91 -6.94
C VAL A 15 1.72 19.14 -6.92
N GLY A 16 2.23 19.56 -8.09
CA GLY A 16 3.13 20.71 -8.20
C GLY A 16 4.60 20.37 -7.92
N LEU A 17 5.49 21.22 -8.43
CA LEU A 17 6.94 21.04 -8.33
C LEU A 17 7.47 21.29 -6.91
N GLU A 18 6.79 22.10 -6.13
CA GLU A 18 7.17 22.48 -4.76
C GLU A 18 7.22 21.27 -3.81
N ASN A 19 6.48 20.21 -4.12
CA ASN A 19 6.42 19.00 -3.29
C ASN A 19 7.33 17.87 -3.80
N ARG A 20 8.02 18.11 -4.90
CA ARG A 20 8.78 17.08 -5.61
C ARG A 20 9.91 16.50 -4.78
N GLU A 21 10.67 17.32 -4.06
CA GLU A 21 11.84 16.90 -3.31
C GLU A 21 11.49 15.83 -2.26
N GLN A 22 10.45 16.04 -1.47
CA GLN A 22 10.02 15.07 -0.45
C GLN A 22 9.55 13.75 -1.07
N ILE A 23 8.83 13.82 -2.21
CA ILE A 23 8.38 12.62 -2.92
C ILE A 23 9.57 11.89 -3.55
N GLU A 24 10.61 12.60 -4.03
CA GLU A 24 11.86 11.98 -4.50
C GLU A 24 12.61 11.25 -3.39
N TRP A 25 12.65 11.82 -2.19
CA TRP A 25 13.20 11.15 -1.01
C TRP A 25 12.42 9.86 -0.68
N ALA A 26 11.10 9.92 -0.64
CA ALA A 26 10.26 8.75 -0.39
C ALA A 26 10.45 7.66 -1.47
N TYR A 27 10.52 8.06 -2.74
CA TYR A 27 10.79 7.15 -3.86
C TYR A 27 12.16 6.47 -3.73
N ALA A 28 13.21 7.24 -3.41
CA ALA A 28 14.55 6.70 -3.23
C ALA A 28 14.63 5.73 -2.04
N LEU A 29 13.98 6.07 -0.92
CA LEU A 29 13.89 5.20 0.25
C LEU A 29 13.13 3.91 -0.03
N ALA A 30 11.95 3.98 -0.64
CA ALA A 30 11.18 2.79 -1.03
C ALA A 30 12.01 1.86 -1.93
N LYS A 31 12.70 2.43 -2.93
CA LYS A 31 13.58 1.69 -3.84
C LYS A 31 14.76 1.04 -3.12
N GLN A 32 15.37 1.74 -2.15
CA GLN A 32 16.51 1.24 -1.38
C GLN A 32 16.11 0.14 -0.41
N PHE A 33 15.05 0.34 0.36
CA PHE A 33 14.61 -0.62 1.37
C PHE A 33 14.08 -1.92 0.75
N HIS A 34 13.37 -1.84 -0.39
CA HIS A 34 12.83 -3.01 -1.09
C HIS A 34 13.71 -3.52 -2.23
N ARG A 35 15.02 -3.14 -2.27
CA ARG A 35 15.90 -3.44 -3.42
C ARG A 35 16.06 -4.92 -3.73
N GLU A 36 16.02 -5.79 -2.71
CA GLU A 36 16.21 -7.24 -2.84
C GLU A 36 14.90 -8.03 -2.77
N GLN A 37 13.78 -7.32 -2.56
CA GLN A 37 12.48 -7.95 -2.41
C GLN A 37 11.80 -8.09 -3.77
N MET A 38 11.27 -9.28 -4.02
CA MET A 38 10.54 -9.63 -5.26
C MET A 38 9.10 -9.98 -4.95
N ARG A 39 8.21 -9.74 -5.90
CA ARG A 39 6.81 -10.15 -5.86
C ARG A 39 6.59 -11.51 -6.55
N ASP A 40 5.39 -12.09 -6.38
CA ASP A 40 5.00 -13.36 -7.01
C ASP A 40 5.10 -13.31 -8.56
N GLU A 41 4.90 -12.14 -9.17
CA GLU A 41 5.03 -11.90 -10.60
C GLU A 41 6.47 -11.78 -11.10
N GLY A 42 7.46 -11.92 -10.22
CA GLY A 42 8.88 -11.85 -10.58
C GLY A 42 9.41 -10.43 -10.82
N VAL A 43 8.65 -9.40 -10.47
CA VAL A 43 9.11 -7.99 -10.51
C VAL A 43 9.58 -7.53 -9.13
N ARG A 44 10.39 -6.47 -9.09
CA ARG A 44 10.87 -5.88 -7.83
C ARG A 44 9.70 -5.33 -7.03
N TYR A 45 9.74 -5.51 -5.72
CA TYR A 45 8.68 -5.05 -4.81
C TYR A 45 8.45 -3.53 -4.91
N PHE A 46 9.51 -2.77 -5.11
CA PHE A 46 9.45 -1.33 -5.33
C PHE A 46 8.47 -0.91 -6.46
N GLU A 47 8.34 -1.73 -7.50
CA GLU A 47 7.39 -1.44 -8.60
C GLU A 47 5.94 -1.36 -8.06
N HIS A 48 5.59 -2.23 -7.11
CA HIS A 48 4.30 -2.15 -6.41
C HIS A 48 4.14 -0.84 -5.63
N CYS A 49 5.13 -0.43 -4.85
CA CYS A 49 5.07 0.81 -4.08
C CYS A 49 4.85 2.04 -5.00
N ARG A 50 5.58 2.08 -6.11
CA ARG A 50 5.40 3.10 -7.14
C ARG A 50 4.01 3.07 -7.76
N ASP A 51 3.50 1.89 -8.07
CA ASP A 51 2.21 1.73 -8.73
C ASP A 51 1.04 2.04 -7.78
N VAL A 52 1.19 1.83 -6.46
CA VAL A 52 0.24 2.31 -5.44
C VAL A 52 0.14 3.84 -5.47
N ALA A 53 1.25 4.57 -5.55
CA ALA A 53 1.24 6.02 -5.69
C ALA A 53 0.54 6.47 -7.00
N LEU A 54 0.75 5.77 -8.12
CA LEU A 54 0.05 6.05 -9.38
C LEU A 54 -1.46 5.75 -9.30
N VAL A 55 -1.86 4.73 -8.58
CA VAL A 55 -3.28 4.42 -8.32
C VAL A 55 -3.92 5.56 -7.53
N LEU A 56 -3.27 6.11 -6.50
CA LEU A 56 -3.78 7.26 -5.73
C LEU A 56 -4.07 8.45 -6.65
N ILE A 57 -3.12 8.81 -7.52
CA ILE A 57 -3.29 9.89 -8.51
C ILE A 57 -4.46 9.61 -9.47
N LYS A 58 -4.58 8.38 -9.94
CA LYS A 58 -5.63 7.99 -10.88
C LYS A 58 -7.03 8.09 -10.26
N TYR A 59 -7.17 7.78 -8.99
CA TYR A 59 -8.46 7.68 -8.32
C TYR A 59 -8.87 8.92 -7.51
N GLY A 60 -8.21 10.06 -7.71
CA GLY A 60 -8.70 11.33 -7.22
C GLY A 60 -7.62 12.33 -6.86
N PRO A 61 -8.05 13.47 -6.32
CA PRO A 61 -7.11 14.43 -5.79
C PRO A 61 -6.30 13.77 -4.68
N THR A 62 -5.01 14.00 -4.69
CA THR A 62 -4.07 13.46 -3.71
C THR A 62 -3.14 14.59 -3.26
N ASN A 63 -2.72 14.56 -2.02
CA ASN A 63 -1.72 15.47 -1.48
C ASN A 63 -0.34 14.79 -1.44
N PRO A 64 0.74 15.55 -1.21
CA PRO A 64 2.10 15.00 -1.15
C PRO A 64 2.27 13.89 -0.11
N ASP A 65 1.71 14.04 1.09
CA ASP A 65 1.81 13.06 2.17
C ASP A 65 1.14 11.72 1.80
N GLU A 66 0.01 11.78 1.09
CA GLU A 66 -0.66 10.57 0.58
C GLU A 66 0.23 9.80 -0.41
N LEU A 67 0.98 10.50 -1.27
CA LEU A 67 1.94 9.88 -2.19
C LEU A 67 3.16 9.32 -1.45
N ILE A 68 3.69 10.06 -0.47
CA ILE A 68 4.80 9.62 0.36
C ILE A 68 4.41 8.36 1.14
N VAL A 69 3.23 8.36 1.78
CA VAL A 69 2.70 7.19 2.48
C VAL A 69 2.45 6.04 1.52
N GLY A 70 1.92 6.30 0.31
CA GLY A 70 1.73 5.28 -0.72
C GLY A 70 3.03 4.63 -1.18
N LEU A 71 4.12 5.40 -1.34
CA LEU A 71 5.44 4.88 -1.68
C LEU A 71 6.08 4.06 -0.55
N LEU A 72 5.78 4.39 0.71
CA LEU A 72 6.44 3.82 1.90
C LEU A 72 5.52 2.86 2.69
N HIS A 73 4.31 2.56 2.23
CA HIS A 73 3.24 1.92 3.02
C HIS A 73 3.62 0.61 3.71
N ASP A 74 4.53 -0.18 3.11
CA ASP A 74 5.00 -1.46 3.66
C ASP A 74 6.36 -1.38 4.36
N ILE A 75 6.95 -0.17 4.48
CA ILE A 75 8.33 -0.02 4.97
C ILE A 75 8.50 -0.53 6.41
N TYR A 76 7.51 -0.34 7.29
CA TYR A 76 7.56 -0.79 8.67
C TYR A 76 7.20 -2.26 8.86
N GLU A 77 6.48 -2.85 7.89
CA GLU A 77 6.08 -4.25 7.93
C GLU A 77 7.20 -5.16 7.42
N ASP A 78 7.87 -4.73 6.38
CA ASP A 78 8.83 -5.55 5.63
C ASP A 78 10.30 -5.24 5.96
N GLN A 79 10.61 -4.06 6.51
CA GLN A 79 11.97 -3.59 6.61
C GLN A 79 12.35 -3.13 8.04
N PHE A 80 13.62 -3.24 8.36
CA PHE A 80 14.15 -2.61 9.57
C PHE A 80 14.44 -1.13 9.31
N VAL A 81 13.59 -0.27 9.87
CA VAL A 81 13.72 1.19 9.75
C VAL A 81 14.26 1.77 11.05
N PRO A 82 15.32 2.58 11.05
CA PRO A 82 15.81 3.25 12.24
C PRO A 82 14.73 4.07 12.95
N ARG A 83 14.67 3.94 14.28
CA ARG A 83 13.65 4.62 15.09
C ARG A 83 13.71 6.14 14.88
N GLY A 84 12.56 6.74 14.57
CA GLY A 84 12.44 8.18 14.36
C GLY A 84 12.83 8.69 12.98
N MET A 85 13.45 7.87 12.12
CA MET A 85 13.91 8.28 10.78
C MET A 85 12.76 8.86 9.94
N ILE A 86 11.66 8.15 9.81
CA ILE A 86 10.52 8.61 9.00
C ILE A 86 9.90 9.89 9.56
N LYS A 87 9.75 9.97 10.89
CA LYS A 87 9.26 11.18 11.55
C LYS A 87 10.16 12.39 11.31
N GLN A 88 11.47 12.18 11.30
CA GLN A 88 12.46 13.24 11.06
C GLN A 88 12.45 13.72 9.60
N LEU A 89 12.27 12.81 8.64
CA LEU A 89 12.31 13.12 7.20
C LEU A 89 10.97 13.68 6.68
N PHE A 90 9.83 13.13 7.14
CA PHE A 90 8.51 13.38 6.57
C PHE A 90 7.47 13.89 7.57
N GLY A 91 7.85 14.10 8.82
CA GLY A 91 6.93 14.58 9.85
C GLY A 91 6.14 13.48 10.57
N ASN A 92 5.38 13.94 11.57
CA ASN A 92 4.66 13.03 12.46
C ASN A 92 3.44 12.39 11.78
N GLU A 93 2.74 13.12 10.91
CA GLU A 93 1.52 12.64 10.25
C GLU A 93 1.83 11.44 9.33
N VAL A 94 2.85 11.56 8.48
CA VAL A 94 3.33 10.45 7.63
C VAL A 94 3.80 9.27 8.48
N ASN A 95 4.54 9.52 9.54
CA ASN A 95 5.04 8.45 10.43
C ASN A 95 3.91 7.68 11.11
N GLU A 96 2.88 8.34 11.65
CA GLU A 96 1.74 7.68 12.29
C GLU A 96 0.84 6.97 11.25
N ALA A 97 0.68 7.52 10.05
CA ALA A 97 -0.02 6.87 8.96
C ALA A 97 0.64 5.53 8.58
N LEU A 98 1.97 5.50 8.43
CA LEU A 98 2.73 4.29 8.13
C LEU A 98 2.65 3.24 9.24
N LYS A 99 2.70 3.67 10.51
CA LYS A 99 2.50 2.76 11.66
C LYS A 99 1.10 2.15 11.67
N THR A 100 0.08 2.92 11.31
CA THR A 100 -1.31 2.45 11.24
C THR A 100 -1.50 1.45 10.09
N LEU A 101 -0.81 1.64 8.96
CA LEU A 101 -0.85 0.73 7.82
C LEU A 101 -0.14 -0.59 8.08
N SER A 102 0.81 -0.63 9.00
CA SER A 102 1.57 -1.82 9.34
C SER A 102 0.75 -2.79 10.18
N HIS A 103 0.41 -3.95 9.61
CA HIS A 103 -0.32 -5.03 10.30
C HIS A 103 0.58 -5.79 11.27
N GLU A 104 1.84 -5.98 10.91
CA GLU A 104 2.83 -6.63 11.74
C GLU A 104 3.66 -5.57 12.46
N LYS A 105 3.56 -5.50 13.80
CA LYS A 105 4.35 -4.54 14.60
C LYS A 105 5.83 -4.91 14.59
N PRO A 106 6.72 -3.90 14.63
CA PRO A 106 8.14 -4.10 14.39
C PRO A 106 8.79 -5.04 15.41
N PHE A 107 9.78 -5.73 14.92
CA PHE A 107 10.60 -6.74 15.53
C PHE A 107 11.08 -6.44 16.96
N TYR A 108 10.72 -7.27 17.92
CA TYR A 108 11.41 -7.35 19.19
C TYR A 108 12.35 -8.57 19.18
N LYS A 109 13.64 -8.33 19.42
CA LYS A 109 14.57 -9.43 19.71
C LYS A 109 14.31 -9.94 21.11
N ARG A 110 13.75 -11.12 21.23
CA ARG A 110 13.68 -11.86 22.50
C ARG A 110 14.59 -13.08 22.37
N HIS A 111 15.65 -13.15 23.18
CA HIS A 111 16.62 -14.25 23.17
C HIS A 111 17.24 -14.51 21.76
N GLY A 112 17.58 -13.46 21.01
CA GLY A 112 18.20 -13.59 19.68
C GLY A 112 17.25 -13.95 18.54
N LYS A 113 15.96 -14.22 18.80
CA LYS A 113 14.95 -14.48 17.76
C LYS A 113 14.10 -13.25 17.51
N ILE A 114 13.81 -13.00 16.22
CA ILE A 114 12.89 -11.93 15.79
C ILE A 114 11.47 -12.45 15.99
N VAL A 115 10.68 -11.79 16.84
CA VAL A 115 9.28 -12.11 17.06
C VAL A 115 8.42 -11.02 16.42
N LYS A 116 7.63 -11.38 15.42
CA LYS A 116 6.58 -10.51 14.87
C LYS A 116 5.32 -10.69 15.72
N THR A 117 4.76 -9.60 16.24
CA THR A 117 3.42 -9.61 16.83
C THR A 117 2.45 -9.03 15.82
N SER A 118 1.44 -9.81 15.43
CA SER A 118 0.35 -9.34 14.58
C SER A 118 -0.93 -9.17 15.40
N GLU A 119 -1.69 -8.14 15.12
CA GLU A 119 -3.07 -7.99 15.55
C GLU A 119 -3.95 -9.00 14.77
N SER A 120 -5.16 -9.30 15.28
CA SER A 120 -6.10 -10.04 14.46
C SER A 120 -6.47 -9.22 13.21
N LYS A 121 -6.81 -9.89 12.11
CA LYS A 121 -7.22 -9.17 10.89
C LYS A 121 -8.38 -8.22 11.13
N LYS A 122 -9.34 -8.63 11.96
CA LYS A 122 -10.49 -7.81 12.30
C LYS A 122 -10.05 -6.52 12.99
N GLU A 123 -9.24 -6.61 14.04
CA GLU A 123 -8.72 -5.45 14.78
C GLU A 123 -7.93 -4.50 13.86
N TYR A 124 -7.07 -5.05 13.01
CA TYR A 124 -6.32 -4.26 12.03
C TYR A 124 -7.23 -3.49 11.06
N PHE A 125 -8.23 -4.15 10.46
CA PHE A 125 -9.13 -3.47 9.53
C PHE A 125 -10.10 -2.52 10.22
N ASP A 126 -10.48 -2.78 11.46
CA ASP A 126 -11.26 -1.85 12.30
C ASP A 126 -10.42 -0.58 12.59
N LEU A 127 -9.13 -0.73 12.88
CA LEU A 127 -8.21 0.40 13.04
C LEU A 127 -8.08 1.22 11.75
N ILE A 128 -7.88 0.57 10.60
CA ILE A 128 -7.84 1.24 9.29
C ILE A 128 -9.14 2.01 9.02
N ARG A 129 -10.30 1.41 9.31
CA ARG A 129 -11.61 2.05 9.09
C ARG A 129 -11.80 3.32 9.91
N GLN A 130 -11.28 3.34 11.14
CA GLN A 130 -11.35 4.49 12.07
C GLN A 130 -10.26 5.53 11.82
N SER A 131 -9.28 5.24 10.98
CA SER A 131 -8.15 6.12 10.70
C SER A 131 -8.51 7.28 9.75
N SER A 132 -7.53 8.16 9.48
CA SER A 132 -7.70 9.28 8.55
C SER A 132 -8.06 8.83 7.14
N VAL A 133 -8.66 9.72 6.36
CA VAL A 133 -8.98 9.47 4.94
C VAL A 133 -7.71 9.11 4.17
N LEU A 134 -6.58 9.75 4.45
CA LEU A 134 -5.28 9.45 3.86
C LEU A 134 -4.91 7.96 4.03
N VAL A 135 -4.92 7.46 5.26
CA VAL A 135 -4.59 6.06 5.58
C VAL A 135 -5.54 5.11 4.85
N ARG A 136 -6.85 5.38 4.90
CA ARG A 136 -7.84 4.54 4.22
C ARG A 136 -7.61 4.51 2.71
N ARG A 137 -7.39 5.67 2.07
CA ARG A 137 -7.14 5.74 0.63
C ARG A 137 -5.88 5.01 0.21
N VAL A 138 -4.78 5.14 0.97
CA VAL A 138 -3.54 4.39 0.71
C VAL A 138 -3.80 2.89 0.81
N LYS A 139 -4.52 2.43 1.85
CA LYS A 139 -4.88 1.00 1.98
C LYS A 139 -5.76 0.51 0.83
N LEU A 140 -6.67 1.35 0.33
CA LEU A 140 -7.50 1.02 -0.83
C LEU A 140 -6.68 0.96 -2.13
N ALA A 141 -5.71 1.85 -2.32
CA ALA A 141 -4.82 1.84 -3.47
C ALA A 141 -3.91 0.59 -3.48
N ASP A 142 -3.31 0.25 -2.33
CA ASP A 142 -2.58 -1.00 -2.12
C ASP A 142 -3.46 -2.21 -2.48
N ARG A 143 -4.66 -2.29 -1.91
CA ARG A 143 -5.57 -3.41 -2.16
C ARG A 143 -5.98 -3.50 -3.62
N LEU A 144 -6.27 -2.37 -4.27
CA LEU A 144 -6.63 -2.35 -5.68
C LEU A 144 -5.47 -2.88 -6.53
N HIS A 145 -4.24 -2.41 -6.29
CA HIS A 145 -3.07 -2.93 -7.01
C HIS A 145 -2.88 -4.44 -6.76
N ASN A 146 -3.01 -4.88 -5.52
CA ASN A 146 -2.91 -6.30 -5.18
C ASN A 146 -3.95 -7.18 -5.90
N VAL A 147 -5.23 -6.75 -6.00
CA VAL A 147 -6.24 -7.56 -6.69
C VAL A 147 -6.10 -7.49 -8.23
N LEU A 148 -5.41 -6.49 -8.77
CA LEU A 148 -5.07 -6.42 -10.19
C LEU A 148 -4.00 -7.44 -10.61
N THR A 149 -3.10 -7.81 -9.70
CA THR A 149 -1.93 -8.69 -9.97
C THR A 149 -2.09 -10.13 -9.46
N LEU A 150 -3.31 -10.54 -9.05
CA LEU A 150 -3.54 -11.87 -8.48
C LEU A 150 -3.38 -13.04 -9.46
N GLU A 151 -3.24 -12.79 -10.76
CA GLU A 151 -3.04 -13.86 -11.74
C GLU A 151 -1.73 -14.64 -11.55
N PHE A 152 -0.72 -13.99 -10.96
CA PHE A 152 0.58 -14.60 -10.65
C PHE A 152 0.60 -15.36 -9.32
N CYS A 153 -0.49 -15.29 -8.55
CA CYS A 153 -0.62 -15.96 -7.26
C CYS A 153 -1.19 -17.38 -7.42
N LYS A 154 -0.81 -18.27 -6.51
CA LYS A 154 -1.45 -19.58 -6.38
C LYS A 154 -2.96 -19.42 -6.11
N PRO A 155 -3.84 -20.32 -6.64
CA PRO A 155 -5.29 -20.21 -6.50
C PRO A 155 -5.75 -20.02 -5.05
N GLU A 156 -5.18 -20.75 -4.10
CA GLU A 156 -5.55 -20.69 -2.68
C GLU A 156 -5.24 -19.30 -2.07
N LYS A 157 -4.10 -18.70 -2.46
CA LYS A 157 -3.73 -17.34 -2.04
C LYS A 157 -4.70 -16.31 -2.63
N ARG A 158 -5.08 -16.48 -3.90
CA ARG A 158 -6.03 -15.60 -4.60
C ARG A 158 -7.40 -15.64 -3.94
N ILE A 159 -7.97 -16.84 -3.74
CA ILE A 159 -9.29 -17.02 -3.11
C ILE A 159 -9.30 -16.38 -1.71
N ARG A 160 -8.27 -16.63 -0.90
CA ARG A 160 -8.15 -16.02 0.44
C ARG A 160 -8.10 -14.49 0.37
N LYS A 161 -7.35 -13.92 -0.57
CA LYS A 161 -7.25 -12.45 -0.74
C LYS A 161 -8.56 -11.83 -1.20
N ILE A 162 -9.30 -12.48 -2.09
CA ILE A 162 -10.63 -12.01 -2.53
C ILE A 162 -11.62 -12.05 -1.37
N LYS A 163 -11.68 -13.15 -0.61
CA LYS A 163 -12.53 -13.26 0.57
C LYS A 163 -12.23 -12.14 1.58
N GLU A 164 -10.97 -11.95 1.93
CA GLU A 164 -10.52 -10.87 2.83
C GLU A 164 -10.89 -9.48 2.29
N THR A 165 -10.75 -9.27 0.99
CA THR A 165 -11.09 -7.99 0.35
C THR A 165 -12.60 -7.71 0.45
N ARG A 166 -13.44 -8.71 0.23
CA ARG A 166 -14.90 -8.56 0.36
C ARG A 166 -15.34 -8.30 1.79
N GLU A 167 -14.76 -9.03 2.73
CA GLU A 167 -15.13 -8.99 4.14
C GLU A 167 -14.73 -7.67 4.81
N TYR A 168 -13.49 -7.21 4.59
CA TYR A 168 -12.94 -6.07 5.33
C TYR A 168 -12.74 -4.81 4.49
N VAL A 169 -12.29 -4.95 3.23
CA VAL A 169 -11.86 -3.78 2.46
C VAL A 169 -13.01 -3.10 1.71
N LEU A 170 -13.95 -3.85 1.14
CA LEU A 170 -15.09 -3.26 0.44
C LEU A 170 -15.97 -2.37 1.32
N PRO A 171 -16.25 -2.71 2.60
CA PRO A 171 -16.94 -1.78 3.50
C PRO A 171 -16.19 -0.46 3.67
N ILE A 172 -14.88 -0.52 3.92
CA ILE A 172 -14.03 0.68 4.03
C ILE A 172 -14.06 1.50 2.73
N ALA A 173 -13.95 0.83 1.58
CA ALA A 173 -13.98 1.50 0.28
C ALA A 173 -15.30 2.23 0.02
N ARG A 174 -16.43 1.62 0.38
CA ARG A 174 -17.77 2.22 0.25
C ARG A 174 -17.91 3.51 1.05
N GLU A 175 -17.36 3.53 2.26
CA GLU A 175 -17.41 4.67 3.18
C GLU A 175 -16.38 5.77 2.83
N THR A 176 -15.31 5.41 2.11
CA THR A 176 -14.19 6.33 1.85
C THR A 176 -14.26 6.94 0.44
N ASP A 177 -14.39 6.10 -0.59
CA ASP A 177 -14.37 6.56 -1.99
C ASP A 177 -15.04 5.53 -2.92
N MET A 178 -16.17 5.90 -3.48
CA MET A 178 -16.96 5.04 -4.38
C MET A 178 -16.22 4.63 -5.66
N ARG A 179 -15.20 5.37 -6.08
CA ARG A 179 -14.38 5.00 -7.25
C ARG A 179 -13.51 3.79 -6.92
N PHE A 180 -12.87 3.78 -5.74
CA PHE A 180 -12.15 2.61 -5.23
C PHE A 180 -13.09 1.41 -5.01
N PHE A 181 -14.26 1.65 -4.39
CA PHE A 181 -15.25 0.60 -4.17
C PHE A 181 -15.63 -0.11 -5.47
N LYS A 182 -16.00 0.65 -6.51
CA LYS A 182 -16.37 0.09 -7.81
C LYS A 182 -15.21 -0.68 -8.46
N ALA A 183 -14.00 -0.10 -8.44
CA ALA A 183 -12.83 -0.72 -9.06
C ALA A 183 -12.43 -2.03 -8.37
N ILE A 184 -12.35 -2.04 -7.04
CA ILE A 184 -11.99 -3.22 -6.26
C ILE A 184 -13.07 -4.30 -6.41
N LYS A 185 -14.36 -3.93 -6.28
CA LYS A 185 -15.48 -4.86 -6.43
C LYS A 185 -15.47 -5.54 -7.79
N ASN A 186 -15.35 -4.76 -8.87
CA ASN A 186 -15.32 -5.29 -10.24
C ASN A 186 -14.18 -6.29 -10.44
N ARG A 187 -13.01 -6.01 -9.84
CA ARG A 187 -11.86 -6.93 -9.94
C ARG A 187 -12.07 -8.20 -9.10
N CYS A 188 -12.70 -8.11 -7.93
CA CYS A 188 -13.11 -9.29 -7.17
C CYS A 188 -14.12 -10.14 -7.95
N ASP A 189 -15.14 -9.51 -8.55
CA ASP A 189 -16.14 -10.21 -9.36
C ASP A 189 -15.53 -10.89 -10.60
N TYR A 190 -14.52 -10.29 -11.21
CA TYR A 190 -13.76 -10.91 -12.30
C TYR A 190 -13.08 -12.20 -11.84
N TRP A 191 -12.40 -12.16 -10.68
CA TRP A 191 -11.69 -13.33 -10.16
C TRP A 191 -12.64 -14.45 -9.73
N ASP A 192 -13.77 -14.13 -9.11
CA ASP A 192 -14.78 -15.12 -8.72
C ASP A 192 -15.31 -15.86 -9.97
N ARG A 193 -15.60 -15.13 -11.06
CA ARG A 193 -16.00 -15.76 -12.32
C ARG A 193 -14.91 -16.63 -12.93
N LYS A 194 -13.65 -16.19 -12.87
CA LYS A 194 -12.50 -16.94 -13.42
C LYS A 194 -12.22 -18.21 -12.64
N ASP A 195 -12.39 -18.19 -11.32
CA ASP A 195 -12.06 -19.32 -10.45
C ASP A 195 -13.23 -20.32 -10.31
N HIS A 196 -14.47 -19.89 -10.47
CA HIS A 196 -15.69 -20.71 -10.29
C HIS A 196 -16.45 -20.93 -11.59
N GLY A 197 -16.13 -20.22 -12.64
CA GLY A 197 -16.73 -20.35 -13.98
C GLY A 197 -16.01 -21.45 -14.77
N LYS A 198 -16.34 -22.72 -14.46
CA LYS A 198 -16.17 -23.84 -15.36
C LYS A 198 -17.50 -24.25 -15.92
#